data_3d8f58482a8b3a2e5397fb660174ee40
#
_entry.id   3d8f58482a8b3a2e5397fb660174ee40
#
_cell.length_a   1.000
_cell.length_b   1.000
_cell.length_c   1.000
_cell.angle_alpha   90.00
_cell.angle_beta   90.00
_cell.angle_gamma   90.00
#
_symmetry.space_group_name_H-M   'P 1'
#
loop_
_entity.id
_entity.type
_entity.pdbx_description
1 polymer ?
#
loop_
_entity_poly.entity_id
_entity_poly.type
_entity_poly.pdbx_seq_one_letter_code
_entity_poly.pdbx_strand_id
1 'polypeptide(L)'
;MKTVVNSWNEWDPLKHVIVGKADNCHIPPEEPALEAKVPEDSDMRGQWGKRPQETIDRANELLDDFASLLTKRGIRVDRPTPIDFSKPATTPDFHTDSQFGCMPPRDVLLTVGSEILEATMSYSCLLYTSPSPRDPKI
;
A
#
# COMPACT_ATOMS: atom_id res chain seq x y z
N MET A 1 -9.72 20.99 -17.42
CA MET A 1 -9.06 19.71 -17.12
C MET A 1 -9.99 18.89 -16.24
N LYS A 2 -10.29 17.65 -16.56
CA LYS A 2 -11.16 16.81 -15.72
C LYS A 2 -10.28 16.25 -14.58
N THR A 3 -10.49 16.70 -13.35
CA THR A 3 -9.77 16.19 -12.19
C THR A 3 -10.20 14.74 -11.93
N VAL A 4 -9.23 13.85 -11.68
CA VAL A 4 -9.48 12.43 -11.36
C VAL A 4 -9.95 12.29 -9.92
N VAL A 5 -9.54 13.19 -9.05
CA VAL A 5 -9.84 13.19 -7.61
C VAL A 5 -10.79 14.32 -7.28
N ASN A 6 -11.81 14.03 -6.48
CA ASN A 6 -12.79 15.00 -6.01
C ASN A 6 -13.38 14.50 -4.68
N SER A 7 -12.61 14.66 -3.60
CA SER A 7 -12.92 14.13 -2.26
C SER A 7 -12.95 15.27 -1.24
N TRP A 8 -14.14 15.77 -0.92
CA TRP A 8 -14.33 16.92 -0.03
C TRP A 8 -14.84 16.54 1.37
N ASN A 9 -15.32 15.31 1.52
CA ASN A 9 -15.85 14.78 2.78
C ASN A 9 -15.91 13.24 2.72
N GLU A 10 -16.27 12.61 3.83
CA GLU A 10 -16.31 11.14 4.00
C GLU A 10 -17.71 10.52 3.82
N TRP A 11 -18.75 11.34 3.61
CA TRP A 11 -20.15 10.89 3.57
C TRP A 11 -20.80 10.99 2.20
N ASP A 12 -20.19 11.67 1.24
CA ASP A 12 -20.69 11.69 -0.15
C ASP A 12 -20.56 10.30 -0.79
N PRO A 13 -21.43 9.97 -1.75
CA PRO A 13 -21.38 8.68 -2.44
C PRO A 13 -20.01 8.43 -3.09
N LEU A 14 -19.38 7.32 -2.72
CA LEU A 14 -18.13 6.88 -3.31
C LEU A 14 -18.31 6.57 -4.80
N LYS A 15 -17.46 7.13 -5.66
CA LYS A 15 -17.51 6.93 -7.12
C LYS A 15 -16.29 6.23 -7.67
N HIS A 16 -15.13 6.40 -7.02
CA HIS A 16 -13.86 5.88 -7.48
C HIS A 16 -12.96 5.58 -6.28
N VAL A 17 -12.31 4.43 -6.27
CA VAL A 17 -11.46 4.00 -5.17
C VAL A 17 -10.29 3.15 -5.68
N ILE A 18 -9.19 3.16 -4.94
CA ILE A 18 -8.08 2.23 -5.13
C ILE A 18 -8.19 1.14 -4.07
N VAL A 19 -8.26 -0.12 -4.52
CA VAL A 19 -8.19 -1.29 -3.64
C VAL A 19 -6.85 -1.97 -3.86
N GLY A 20 -6.08 -2.13 -2.79
CA GLY A 20 -4.73 -2.69 -2.84
C GLY A 20 -4.66 -4.15 -3.27
N LYS A 21 -3.42 -4.64 -3.41
CA LYS A 21 -3.08 -6.05 -3.69
C LYS A 21 -2.02 -6.54 -2.73
N ALA A 22 -2.10 -7.80 -2.37
CA ALA A 22 -1.14 -8.45 -1.48
C ALA A 22 0.01 -9.16 -2.22
N ASP A 23 0.00 -9.14 -3.56
CA ASP A 23 1.06 -9.75 -4.36
C ASP A 23 2.44 -9.24 -3.93
N ASN A 24 3.39 -10.15 -3.84
CA ASN A 24 4.78 -9.87 -3.48
C ASN A 24 4.97 -9.19 -2.11
N CYS A 25 3.97 -9.19 -1.22
CA CYS A 25 4.10 -8.61 0.10
C CYS A 25 5.26 -9.22 0.88
N HIS A 26 6.03 -8.36 1.50
CA HIS A 26 7.19 -8.67 2.33
C HIS A 26 7.01 -8.19 3.76
N ILE A 27 7.73 -8.81 4.69
CA ILE A 27 8.04 -8.24 6.00
C ILE A 27 9.46 -7.67 5.86
N PRO A 28 9.64 -6.35 5.97
CA PRO A 28 10.95 -5.73 5.78
C PRO A 28 11.92 -6.13 6.90
N PRO A 29 13.24 -5.87 6.72
CA PRO A 29 14.23 -6.08 7.77
C PRO A 29 13.90 -5.35 9.06
N GLU A 30 14.51 -5.79 10.13
CA GLU A 30 14.34 -5.19 11.46
C GLU A 30 14.57 -3.68 11.42
N GLU A 31 13.59 -2.98 11.94
CA GLU A 31 13.59 -1.53 12.07
C GLU A 31 13.03 -1.17 13.44
N PRO A 32 13.63 -0.22 14.19
CA PRO A 32 13.20 0.09 15.56
C PRO A 32 11.71 0.42 15.69
N ALA A 33 11.13 1.09 14.68
CA ALA A 33 9.73 1.43 14.65
C ALA A 33 8.82 0.20 14.45
N LEU A 34 9.29 -0.80 13.73
CA LEU A 34 8.58 -2.06 13.52
C LEU A 34 8.68 -2.95 14.78
N GLU A 35 9.89 -3.05 15.34
CA GLU A 35 10.13 -3.83 16.56
C GLU A 35 9.31 -3.32 17.75
N ALA A 36 9.14 -2.01 17.88
CA ALA A 36 8.33 -1.42 18.95
C ALA A 36 6.85 -1.85 18.90
N LYS A 37 6.36 -2.37 17.76
CA LYS A 37 4.98 -2.83 17.59
C LYS A 37 4.83 -4.35 17.64
N VAL A 38 5.91 -5.09 17.47
CA VAL A 38 5.88 -6.55 17.55
C VAL A 38 6.25 -6.95 18.98
N PRO A 39 5.35 -7.59 19.75
CA PRO A 39 5.65 -8.04 21.09
C PRO A 39 6.92 -8.90 21.16
N GLU A 40 7.66 -8.82 22.26
CA GLU A 40 8.93 -9.53 22.40
C GLU A 40 8.77 -11.05 22.35
N ASP A 41 7.63 -11.57 22.79
CA ASP A 41 7.24 -12.98 22.78
C ASP A 41 6.49 -13.42 21.51
N SER A 42 6.41 -12.56 20.50
CA SER A 42 5.71 -12.88 19.24
C SER A 42 6.53 -13.80 18.35
N ASP A 43 5.90 -14.85 17.83
CA ASP A 43 6.47 -15.73 16.81
C ASP A 43 6.83 -14.99 15.50
N MET A 44 6.33 -13.76 15.33
CA MET A 44 6.64 -12.92 14.18
C MET A 44 8.00 -12.22 14.28
N ARG A 45 8.59 -12.15 15.48
CA ARG A 45 9.91 -11.54 15.68
C ARG A 45 11.00 -12.31 14.94
N GLY A 46 11.80 -11.59 14.17
CA GLY A 46 12.87 -12.19 13.36
C GLY A 46 12.41 -12.90 12.09
N GLN A 47 11.12 -12.87 11.78
CA GLN A 47 10.58 -13.45 10.54
C GLN A 47 10.47 -12.37 9.43
N TRP A 48 11.62 -11.95 8.97
CA TRP A 48 11.73 -10.96 7.91
C TRP A 48 11.82 -11.64 6.54
N GLY A 49 11.21 -11.07 5.51
CA GLY A 49 11.24 -11.59 4.17
C GLY A 49 9.87 -11.75 3.51
N LYS A 50 9.77 -12.60 2.48
CA LYS A 50 8.52 -12.83 1.77
C LYS A 50 7.48 -13.45 2.70
N ARG A 51 6.26 -12.90 2.70
CA ARG A 51 5.14 -13.50 3.41
C ARG A 51 4.79 -14.88 2.82
N PRO A 52 4.27 -15.82 3.64
CA PRO A 52 3.80 -17.11 3.16
C PRO A 52 2.81 -16.93 2.00
N GLN A 53 2.97 -17.71 0.93
CA GLN A 53 2.14 -17.58 -0.27
C GLN A 53 0.65 -17.80 0.04
N GLU A 54 0.33 -18.75 0.90
CA GLU A 54 -1.06 -18.99 1.35
C GLU A 54 -1.70 -17.74 1.98
N THR A 55 -0.94 -17.00 2.77
CA THR A 55 -1.40 -15.73 3.36
C THR A 55 -1.64 -14.67 2.29
N ILE A 56 -0.77 -14.57 1.30
CA ILE A 56 -0.90 -13.65 0.16
C ILE A 56 -2.14 -14.01 -0.66
N ASP A 57 -2.32 -15.28 -0.99
CA ASP A 57 -3.44 -15.77 -1.79
C ASP A 57 -4.77 -15.51 -1.09
N ARG A 58 -4.84 -15.79 0.21
CA ARG A 58 -6.04 -15.53 1.01
C ARG A 58 -6.35 -14.03 1.11
N ALA A 59 -5.34 -13.19 1.28
CA ALA A 59 -5.52 -11.74 1.30
C ALA A 59 -6.01 -11.22 -0.06
N ASN A 60 -5.46 -11.70 -1.17
CA ASN A 60 -5.90 -11.33 -2.50
C ASN A 60 -7.33 -11.76 -2.78
N GLU A 61 -7.74 -12.97 -2.39
CA GLU A 61 -9.13 -13.44 -2.49
C GLU A 61 -10.10 -12.44 -1.83
N LEU A 62 -9.83 -12.04 -0.59
CA LEU A 62 -10.67 -11.10 0.14
C LEU A 62 -10.68 -9.69 -0.49
N LEU A 63 -9.53 -9.23 -0.98
CA LEU A 63 -9.42 -7.93 -1.66
C LEU A 63 -10.15 -7.95 -3.02
N ASP A 64 -10.13 -9.07 -3.74
CA ASP A 64 -10.83 -9.25 -5.02
C ASP A 64 -12.34 -9.32 -4.81
N ASP A 65 -12.80 -10.01 -3.77
CA ASP A 65 -14.21 -10.03 -3.37
C ASP A 65 -14.71 -8.63 -3.01
N PHE A 66 -13.92 -7.88 -2.25
CA PHE A 66 -14.24 -6.50 -1.90
C PHE A 66 -14.29 -5.58 -3.13
N ALA A 67 -13.30 -5.68 -4.03
CA ALA A 67 -13.29 -4.93 -5.29
C ALA A 67 -14.51 -5.26 -6.16
N SER A 68 -14.88 -6.55 -6.22
CA SER A 68 -16.05 -7.03 -6.95
C SER A 68 -17.35 -6.48 -6.36
N LEU A 69 -17.46 -6.45 -5.02
CA LEU A 69 -18.62 -5.86 -4.34
C LEU A 69 -18.80 -4.39 -4.67
N LEU A 70 -17.71 -3.62 -4.65
CA LEU A 70 -17.73 -2.18 -4.98
C LEU A 70 -18.11 -1.96 -6.45
N THR A 71 -17.54 -2.74 -7.35
CA THR A 71 -17.82 -2.67 -8.79
C THR A 71 -19.31 -2.97 -9.08
N LYS A 72 -19.89 -3.99 -8.42
CA LYS A 72 -21.33 -4.31 -8.53
C LYS A 72 -22.23 -3.17 -8.06
N ARG A 73 -21.73 -2.28 -7.21
CA ARG A 73 -22.42 -1.06 -6.76
C ARG A 73 -22.18 0.15 -7.65
N GLY A 74 -21.55 -0.03 -8.81
CA GLY A 74 -21.28 1.03 -9.78
C GLY A 74 -20.09 1.92 -9.41
N ILE A 75 -19.24 1.51 -8.46
CA ILE A 75 -18.04 2.22 -8.07
C ILE A 75 -16.89 1.77 -8.99
N ARG A 76 -16.16 2.72 -9.55
CA ARG A 76 -14.91 2.42 -10.27
C ARG A 76 -13.84 1.99 -9.28
N VAL A 77 -13.25 0.83 -9.52
CA VAL A 77 -12.15 0.30 -8.70
C VAL A 77 -10.89 0.21 -9.55
N ASP A 78 -9.86 0.93 -9.13
CA ASP A 78 -8.52 0.77 -9.67
C ASP A 78 -7.69 -0.12 -8.73
N ARG A 79 -6.77 -0.89 -9.30
CA ARG A 79 -5.88 -1.80 -8.57
C ARG A 79 -4.42 -1.43 -8.87
N PRO A 80 -3.55 -1.37 -7.85
CA PRO A 80 -2.13 -1.12 -8.09
C PRO A 80 -1.50 -2.27 -8.88
N THR A 81 -0.44 -1.95 -9.64
CA THR A 81 0.42 -2.96 -10.25
C THR A 81 1.51 -3.34 -9.26
N PRO A 82 1.55 -4.57 -8.74
CA PRO A 82 2.57 -4.98 -7.81
C PRO A 82 3.95 -4.96 -8.46
N ILE A 83 4.94 -4.49 -7.71
CA ILE A 83 6.36 -4.56 -8.07
C ILE A 83 7.05 -5.66 -7.27
N ASP A 84 8.33 -5.84 -7.47
CA ASP A 84 9.15 -6.73 -6.64
C ASP A 84 9.60 -6.00 -5.36
N PHE A 85 8.84 -6.19 -4.28
CA PHE A 85 9.08 -5.56 -2.98
C PHE A 85 10.28 -6.14 -2.21
N SER A 86 10.94 -7.19 -2.73
CA SER A 86 12.20 -7.71 -2.18
C SER A 86 13.40 -6.84 -2.49
N LYS A 87 13.27 -5.88 -3.42
CA LYS A 87 14.36 -5.04 -3.86
C LYS A 87 14.56 -3.84 -2.95
N PRO A 88 15.82 -3.41 -2.78
CA PRO A 88 16.12 -2.20 -2.04
C PRO A 88 15.54 -0.95 -2.73
N ALA A 89 15.21 0.03 -1.92
CA ALA A 89 14.81 1.35 -2.38
C ALA A 89 15.62 2.44 -1.67
N THR A 90 15.99 3.48 -2.41
CA THR A 90 16.78 4.59 -1.89
C THR A 90 16.10 5.91 -2.26
N THR A 91 15.98 6.78 -1.29
CA THR A 91 15.55 8.16 -1.45
C THR A 91 16.68 9.10 -1.03
N PRO A 92 16.56 10.42 -1.23
CA PRO A 92 17.54 11.37 -0.69
C PRO A 92 17.71 11.28 0.83
N ASP A 93 16.70 10.83 1.56
CA ASP A 93 16.63 10.90 3.03
C ASP A 93 16.97 9.58 3.70
N PHE A 94 16.72 8.43 3.03
CA PHE A 94 16.97 7.11 3.62
C PHE A 94 17.08 5.99 2.57
N HIS A 95 17.52 4.84 3.06
CA HIS A 95 17.63 3.58 2.34
C HIS A 95 16.87 2.49 3.06
N THR A 96 16.22 1.58 2.31
CA THR A 96 15.63 0.36 2.84
C THR A 96 16.03 -0.83 1.97
N ASP A 97 16.32 -1.97 2.60
CA ASP A 97 16.75 -3.19 1.89
C ASP A 97 15.58 -3.92 1.21
N SER A 98 14.37 -3.73 1.71
CA SER A 98 13.14 -4.25 1.11
C SER A 98 11.94 -3.39 1.53
N GLN A 99 10.77 -3.67 0.96
CA GLN A 99 9.56 -2.88 1.13
C GLN A 99 8.39 -3.77 1.56
N PHE A 100 7.30 -3.21 2.09
CA PHE A 100 6.14 -3.96 2.56
C PHE A 100 5.29 -4.54 1.43
N GLY A 101 4.86 -3.70 0.50
CA GLY A 101 3.86 -4.07 -0.50
C GLY A 101 2.89 -2.93 -0.82
N CYS A 102 1.86 -3.22 -1.61
CA CYS A 102 0.85 -2.24 -2.03
C CYS A 102 -0.57 -2.57 -1.55
N MET A 103 -0.68 -3.31 -0.45
CA MET A 103 -1.97 -3.72 0.09
C MET A 103 -2.78 -2.56 0.72
N PRO A 104 -2.20 -1.65 1.53
CA PRO A 104 -2.89 -0.55 2.15
C PRO A 104 -2.60 0.81 1.47
N PRO A 105 -3.20 1.14 0.30
CA PRO A 105 -2.93 2.42 -0.37
C PRO A 105 -3.18 3.64 0.52
N ARG A 106 -4.16 3.57 1.42
CA ARG A 106 -4.53 4.65 2.34
C ARG A 106 -3.42 5.03 3.33
N ASP A 107 -2.47 4.14 3.58
CA ASP A 107 -1.38 4.40 4.52
C ASP A 107 -0.33 5.34 3.91
N VAL A 108 -0.31 5.44 2.59
CA VAL A 108 0.66 6.25 1.82
C VAL A 108 0.01 7.41 1.05
N LEU A 109 -1.30 7.36 0.82
CA LEU A 109 -2.03 8.34 0.03
C LEU A 109 -3.19 8.94 0.82
N LEU A 110 -3.24 10.26 0.89
CA LEU A 110 -4.35 11.02 1.43
C LEU A 110 -5.01 11.84 0.31
N THR A 111 -6.31 11.67 0.12
CA THR A 111 -7.08 12.45 -0.84
C THR A 111 -7.75 13.64 -0.15
N VAL A 112 -7.52 14.85 -0.65
CA VAL A 112 -8.13 16.08 -0.13
C VAL A 112 -8.56 16.97 -1.30
N GLY A 113 -9.86 17.19 -1.42
CA GLY A 113 -10.40 17.98 -2.52
C GLY A 113 -10.06 17.37 -3.87
N SER A 114 -9.29 18.07 -4.68
CA SER A 114 -8.84 17.65 -6.02
C SER A 114 -7.41 17.11 -6.05
N GLU A 115 -6.80 16.87 -4.90
CA GLU A 115 -5.40 16.49 -4.77
C GLU A 115 -5.23 15.14 -4.07
N ILE A 116 -4.15 14.45 -4.39
CA ILE A 116 -3.64 13.30 -3.67
C ILE A 116 -2.33 13.72 -3.04
N LEU A 117 -2.28 13.65 -1.73
CA LEU A 117 -1.09 13.96 -0.95
C LEU A 117 -0.39 12.64 -0.58
N GLU A 118 0.91 12.61 -0.75
CA GLU A 118 1.73 11.53 -0.22
C GLU A 118 1.96 11.75 1.27
N ALA A 119 1.60 10.76 2.09
CA ALA A 119 1.76 10.84 3.52
C ALA A 119 3.21 10.58 3.93
N THR A 120 3.66 11.28 4.97
CA THR A 120 4.95 10.97 5.61
C THR A 120 4.85 9.61 6.32
N MET A 121 5.85 8.74 6.10
CA MET A 121 5.84 7.37 6.60
C MET A 121 6.60 7.24 7.91
N SER A 122 6.00 6.49 8.86
CA SER A 122 6.68 6.08 10.10
C SER A 122 7.71 4.98 9.84
N TYR A 123 7.57 4.27 8.72
CA TYR A 123 8.42 3.15 8.31
C TYR A 123 9.06 3.47 6.97
N SER A 124 10.37 3.39 6.90
CA SER A 124 11.14 3.61 5.66
C SER A 124 10.71 2.68 4.52
N CYS A 125 10.28 1.48 4.84
CA CYS A 125 9.86 0.46 3.87
C CYS A 125 8.49 0.68 3.20
N LEU A 126 7.69 1.67 3.63
CA LEU A 126 6.41 2.00 2.99
C LEU A 126 6.52 3.01 1.84
N LEU A 127 7.69 3.54 1.59
CA LEU A 127 7.88 4.68 0.69
C LEU A 127 7.55 4.40 -0.77
N TYR A 128 7.74 3.18 -1.25
CA TYR A 128 7.64 2.85 -2.68
C TYR A 128 6.29 2.27 -3.10
N THR A 129 5.29 2.36 -2.26
CA THR A 129 3.95 1.86 -2.58
C THR A 129 3.14 2.84 -3.44
N SER A 130 3.64 4.05 -3.63
CA SER A 130 3.04 5.07 -4.52
C SER A 130 3.93 5.32 -5.73
N PRO A 131 3.38 5.32 -6.96
CA PRO A 131 4.13 5.78 -8.12
C PRO A 131 4.50 7.25 -7.93
N SER A 132 5.80 7.53 -7.88
CA SER A 132 6.29 8.90 -7.78
C SER A 132 5.81 9.73 -8.98
N PRO A 133 5.34 10.97 -8.79
CA PRO A 133 5.05 11.89 -9.89
C PRO A 133 6.26 12.17 -10.80
N ARG A 134 7.45 11.74 -10.38
CA ARG A 134 8.71 11.85 -11.14
C ARG A 134 9.04 10.62 -11.97
N ASP A 135 8.20 9.58 -11.92
CA ASP A 135 8.38 8.41 -12.79
C ASP A 135 7.84 8.76 -14.19
N PRO A 136 8.70 8.86 -15.23
CA PRO A 136 8.28 9.29 -16.58
C PRO A 136 7.46 8.26 -17.33
N LYS A 137 6.95 7.23 -16.68
CA LYS A 137 6.19 6.12 -17.27
C LYS A 137 4.71 6.09 -16.88
N ILE A 138 4.16 7.21 -16.44
CA ILE A 138 2.71 7.37 -16.30
C ILE A 138 2.17 8.24 -17.44
#